data_dc83dc2f5114a9831bc445d37c5e86e0
#
_entry.id   dc83dc2f5114a9831bc445d37c5e86e0
#
_cell.length_a   1.000
_cell.length_b   1.000
_cell.length_c   1.000
_cell.angle_alpha   90.00
_cell.angle_beta   90.00
_cell.angle_gamma   90.00
#
_symmetry.space_group_name_H-M   'P 1'
#
loop_
_entity.id
_entity.type
_entity.pdbx_description
1 polymer ?
#
loop_
_entity_poly.entity_id
_entity_poly.type
_entity_poly.pdbx_seq_one_letter_code
_entity_poly.pdbx_strand_id
1 'polypeptide(L)'
;MARRPRANSGNGNGKRLATQQSVNGAVKAICDIMRRSNCAGALQYVPELTWILFLRILDERETREAEQAEAVGAEFAPSLKRPYRWQDWAAPGGRKRQALQEAALGAMFAFLNGDLLPHLRSLRDRSRATPRQKLIGEIMSGVERTRIDTERNFLDVLDKVHEISAEAVDPTHVFTLSQVYEGLLLKMGEKG
;
A
#
# COMPACT_ATOMS: atom_id res chain seq x y z
N MET A 1 10.40 -27.37 44.63
CA MET A 1 10.96 -26.94 43.34
C MET A 1 9.82 -26.42 42.49
N ALA A 2 9.70 -25.08 42.36
CA ALA A 2 8.61 -24.42 41.65
C ALA A 2 9.01 -24.16 40.19
N ARG A 3 8.22 -24.66 39.23
CA ARG A 3 8.38 -24.38 37.78
C ARG A 3 7.92 -22.95 37.51
N ARG A 4 8.82 -22.12 36.98
CA ARG A 4 8.51 -20.80 36.38
C ARG A 4 7.70 -20.98 35.09
N PRO A 5 6.63 -20.19 34.84
CA PRO A 5 5.97 -20.15 33.57
C PRO A 5 6.85 -19.43 32.51
N ARG A 6 7.01 -20.04 31.35
CA ARG A 6 7.63 -19.40 30.18
C ARG A 6 6.71 -18.31 29.67
N ALA A 7 7.23 -17.08 29.58
CA ALA A 7 6.59 -16.00 28.88
C ALA A 7 6.50 -16.34 27.39
N ASN A 8 5.28 -16.45 26.88
CA ASN A 8 4.97 -16.60 25.47
C ASN A 8 5.10 -15.20 24.81
N SER A 9 6.26 -14.90 24.25
CA SER A 9 6.42 -13.73 23.39
C SER A 9 5.67 -13.97 22.09
N GLY A 10 4.42 -13.51 22.04
CA GLY A 10 3.61 -13.49 20.84
C GLY A 10 4.28 -12.62 19.79
N ASN A 11 5.06 -13.27 18.92
CA ASN A 11 5.64 -12.66 17.73
C ASN A 11 4.50 -12.45 16.74
N GLY A 12 3.94 -11.23 16.70
CA GLY A 12 2.93 -10.77 15.75
C GLY A 12 3.52 -10.60 14.34
N ASN A 13 4.17 -11.65 13.85
CA ASN A 13 4.63 -11.70 12.46
C ASN A 13 3.42 -12.08 11.59
N GLY A 14 2.66 -11.06 11.16
CA GLY A 14 1.57 -11.22 10.19
C GLY A 14 2.11 -12.03 9.00
N LYS A 15 1.40 -13.10 8.66
CA LYS A 15 1.74 -14.05 7.60
C LYS A 15 1.90 -13.30 6.28
N ARG A 16 3.14 -13.00 5.88
CA ARG A 16 3.43 -12.33 4.61
C ARG A 16 3.09 -13.27 3.45
N LEU A 17 2.29 -12.77 2.52
CA LEU A 17 1.89 -13.53 1.34
C LEU A 17 3.03 -13.47 0.32
N ALA A 18 3.78 -14.57 0.18
CA ALA A 18 4.98 -14.66 -0.64
C ALA A 18 4.81 -15.54 -1.91
N THR A 19 3.66 -16.20 -2.09
CA THR A 19 3.40 -17.04 -3.26
C THR A 19 2.42 -16.37 -4.23
N GLN A 20 2.56 -16.66 -5.53
CA GLN A 20 1.65 -16.19 -6.58
C GLN A 20 0.18 -16.47 -6.23
N GLN A 21 -0.10 -17.69 -5.75
CA GLN A 21 -1.47 -18.11 -5.42
C GLN A 21 -2.05 -17.32 -4.23
N SER A 22 -1.22 -17.04 -3.22
CA SER A 22 -1.63 -16.24 -2.05
C SER A 22 -1.87 -14.78 -2.42
N VAL A 23 -1.05 -14.21 -3.31
CA VAL A 23 -1.24 -12.85 -3.84
C VAL A 23 -2.52 -12.76 -4.65
N ASN A 24 -2.79 -13.72 -5.54
CA ASN A 24 -4.02 -13.75 -6.34
C ASN A 24 -5.27 -13.84 -5.44
N GLY A 25 -5.20 -14.62 -4.37
CA GLY A 25 -6.26 -14.70 -3.37
C GLY A 25 -6.49 -13.36 -2.65
N ALA A 26 -5.42 -12.69 -2.26
CA ALA A 26 -5.48 -11.38 -1.61
C ALA A 26 -6.05 -10.31 -2.55
N VAL A 27 -5.59 -10.26 -3.80
CA VAL A 27 -6.10 -9.33 -4.83
C VAL A 27 -7.59 -9.56 -5.07
N LYS A 28 -8.05 -10.83 -5.15
CA LYS A 28 -9.48 -11.13 -5.27
C LYS A 28 -10.27 -10.60 -4.08
N ALA A 29 -9.79 -10.83 -2.85
CA ALA A 29 -10.44 -10.32 -1.64
C ALA A 29 -10.51 -8.79 -1.62
N ILE A 30 -9.44 -8.10 -2.04
CA ILE A 30 -9.41 -6.64 -2.17
C ILE A 30 -10.45 -6.16 -3.19
N CYS A 31 -10.51 -6.79 -4.36
CA CYS A 31 -11.51 -6.45 -5.39
C CYS A 31 -12.95 -6.65 -4.88
N ASP A 32 -13.20 -7.68 -4.07
CA ASP A 32 -14.52 -7.92 -3.46
C ASP A 32 -14.89 -6.84 -2.43
N ILE A 33 -13.92 -6.33 -1.66
CA ILE A 33 -14.12 -5.18 -0.77
C ILE A 33 -14.44 -3.92 -1.59
N MET A 34 -13.65 -3.65 -2.63
CA MET A 34 -13.83 -2.46 -3.48
C MET A 34 -15.20 -2.45 -4.19
N ARG A 35 -15.67 -3.61 -4.68
CA ARG A 35 -17.01 -3.73 -5.30
C ARG A 35 -18.13 -3.37 -4.33
N ARG A 36 -17.97 -3.69 -3.04
CA ARG A 36 -18.94 -3.30 -2.01
C ARG A 36 -18.88 -1.82 -1.65
N SER A 37 -17.86 -1.11 -2.13
CA SER A 37 -17.57 0.28 -1.85
C SER A 37 -17.84 1.20 -3.04
N ASN A 38 -18.89 0.99 -3.82
CA ASN A 38 -19.19 1.77 -5.01
C ASN A 38 -18.11 1.75 -6.12
N CYS A 39 -17.03 1.02 -5.94
CA CYS A 39 -16.02 0.73 -6.94
C CYS A 39 -16.42 -0.52 -7.75
N ALA A 40 -17.59 -0.47 -8.40
CA ALA A 40 -18.21 -1.66 -8.97
C ALA A 40 -17.59 -2.11 -10.30
N GLY A 41 -17.01 -1.21 -11.04
CA GLY A 41 -16.39 -1.48 -12.34
C GLY A 41 -14.86 -1.59 -12.26
N ALA A 42 -14.27 -2.45 -13.10
CA ALA A 42 -12.82 -2.60 -13.13
C ALA A 42 -12.07 -1.34 -13.55
N LEU A 43 -12.66 -0.54 -14.39
CA LEU A 43 -12.13 0.79 -14.72
C LEU A 43 -12.02 1.70 -13.49
N GLN A 44 -12.71 1.35 -12.41
CA GLN A 44 -12.68 2.10 -11.14
C GLN A 44 -11.69 1.49 -10.14
N TYR A 45 -11.74 0.16 -9.90
CA TYR A 45 -10.93 -0.45 -8.84
C TYR A 45 -9.50 -0.79 -9.29
N VAL A 46 -9.25 -1.00 -10.58
CA VAL A 46 -7.89 -1.29 -11.04
C VAL A 46 -6.95 -0.10 -10.82
N PRO A 47 -7.28 1.13 -11.25
CA PRO A 47 -6.44 2.30 -10.93
C PRO A 47 -6.29 2.51 -9.43
N GLU A 48 -7.36 2.30 -8.65
CA GLU A 48 -7.35 2.45 -7.20
C GLU A 48 -6.37 1.47 -6.54
N LEU A 49 -6.46 0.19 -6.89
CA LEU A 49 -5.55 -0.83 -6.37
C LEU A 49 -4.09 -0.58 -6.81
N THR A 50 -3.89 -0.09 -8.03
CA THR A 50 -2.55 0.13 -8.59
C THR A 50 -1.75 1.14 -7.77
N TRP A 51 -2.31 2.31 -7.44
CA TRP A 51 -1.58 3.30 -6.66
C TRP A 51 -1.35 2.87 -5.21
N ILE A 52 -2.32 2.15 -4.61
CA ILE A 52 -2.17 1.62 -3.24
C ILE A 52 -1.05 0.59 -3.19
N LEU A 53 -1.04 -0.38 -4.12
CA LEU A 53 0.01 -1.39 -4.23
C LEU A 53 1.38 -0.76 -4.51
N PHE A 54 1.43 0.24 -5.39
CA PHE A 54 2.66 0.95 -5.70
C PHE A 54 3.30 1.56 -4.44
N LEU A 55 2.51 2.24 -3.60
CA LEU A 55 3.01 2.83 -2.35
C LEU A 55 3.48 1.76 -1.35
N ARG A 56 2.79 0.62 -1.29
CA ARG A 56 3.21 -0.51 -0.44
C ARG A 56 4.54 -1.11 -0.88
N ILE A 57 4.70 -1.35 -2.18
CA ILE A 57 5.92 -1.92 -2.76
C ILE A 57 7.10 -0.94 -2.59
N LEU A 58 6.86 0.34 -2.82
CA LEU A 58 7.85 1.39 -2.61
C LEU A 58 8.37 1.38 -1.17
N ASP A 59 7.47 1.36 -0.20
CA ASP A 59 7.81 1.37 1.23
C ASP A 59 8.64 0.14 1.63
N GLU A 60 8.25 -1.06 1.18
CA GLU A 60 8.99 -2.28 1.48
C GLU A 60 10.37 -2.29 0.82
N ARG A 61 10.48 -1.79 -0.41
CA ARG A 61 11.76 -1.66 -1.11
C ARG A 61 12.68 -0.68 -0.39
N GLU A 62 12.18 0.49 0.00
CA GLU A 62 12.96 1.49 0.73
C GLU A 62 13.36 1.02 2.12
N THR A 63 12.53 0.21 2.79
CA THR A 63 12.89 -0.42 4.06
C THR A 63 14.08 -1.34 3.90
N ARG A 64 14.11 -2.19 2.87
CA ARG A 64 15.25 -3.07 2.58
C ARG A 64 16.51 -2.29 2.19
N GLU A 65 16.37 -1.26 1.37
CA GLU A 65 17.50 -0.39 1.00
C GLU A 65 18.09 0.31 2.24
N ALA A 66 17.25 0.74 3.18
CA ALA A 66 17.68 1.32 4.45
C ALA A 66 18.42 0.29 5.33
N GLU A 67 17.91 -0.95 5.45
CA GLU A 67 18.58 -2.03 6.18
C GLU A 67 19.93 -2.40 5.56
N GLN A 68 20.02 -2.45 4.23
CA GLN A 68 21.26 -2.70 3.51
C GLN A 68 22.27 -1.58 3.69
N ALA A 69 21.82 -0.32 3.64
CA ALA A 69 22.69 0.84 3.87
C ALA A 69 23.24 0.84 5.31
N GLU A 70 22.39 0.57 6.30
CA GLU A 70 22.80 0.45 7.70
C GLU A 70 23.86 -0.65 7.90
N ALA A 71 23.69 -1.81 7.25
CA ALA A 71 24.62 -2.94 7.35
C ALA A 71 26.04 -2.61 6.85
N VAL A 72 26.17 -1.63 5.94
CA VAL A 72 27.47 -1.17 5.39
C VAL A 72 27.89 0.20 5.92
N GLY A 73 27.18 0.74 6.91
CA GLY A 73 27.47 2.05 7.50
C GLY A 73 27.21 3.25 6.57
N ALA A 74 26.33 3.07 5.57
CA ALA A 74 25.94 4.13 4.64
C ALA A 74 24.65 4.82 5.09
N GLU A 75 24.46 6.08 4.70
CA GLU A 75 23.21 6.81 4.92
C GLU A 75 22.18 6.48 3.85
N PHE A 76 20.91 6.29 4.27
CA PHE A 76 19.77 6.13 3.39
C PHE A 76 18.76 7.28 3.59
N ALA A 77 18.39 7.93 2.49
CA ALA A 77 17.38 8.98 2.49
C ALA A 77 16.09 8.46 1.81
N PRO A 78 14.98 8.25 2.56
CA PRO A 78 13.74 7.79 1.97
C PRO A 78 13.13 8.84 1.05
N SER A 79 12.44 8.39 0.00
CA SER A 79 11.75 9.27 -0.95
C SER A 79 10.60 10.05 -0.32
N LEU A 80 9.91 9.43 0.63
CA LEU A 80 8.83 10.04 1.38
C LEU A 80 9.25 10.29 2.83
N LYS A 81 8.92 11.47 3.33
CA LYS A 81 9.12 11.83 4.74
C LYS A 81 7.85 11.52 5.53
N ARG A 82 7.99 11.44 6.87
CA ARG A 82 6.80 11.38 7.75
C ARG A 82 5.95 12.64 7.57
N PRO A 83 4.63 12.51 7.61
CA PRO A 83 3.82 11.31 7.88
C PRO A 83 3.38 10.54 6.62
N TYR A 84 4.03 10.73 5.47
CA TYR A 84 3.58 10.26 4.15
C TYR A 84 4.07 8.86 3.77
N ARG A 85 4.91 8.22 4.60
CA ARG A 85 5.35 6.84 4.38
C ARG A 85 4.20 5.87 4.65
N TRP A 86 4.15 4.77 3.92
CA TRP A 86 3.18 3.70 4.17
C TRP A 86 3.11 3.27 5.64
N GLN A 87 4.28 3.12 6.29
CA GLN A 87 4.39 2.73 7.69
C GLN A 87 3.72 3.72 8.65
N ASP A 88 3.57 4.98 8.27
CA ASP A 88 2.98 5.99 9.15
C ASP A 88 1.45 6.03 9.07
N TRP A 89 0.87 5.98 7.85
CA TRP A 89 -0.57 6.24 7.63
C TRP A 89 -1.36 5.02 7.15
N ALA A 90 -0.72 4.01 6.51
CA ALA A 90 -1.40 2.87 5.91
C ALA A 90 -1.22 1.57 6.70
N ALA A 91 -0.03 1.33 7.27
CA ALA A 91 0.25 0.14 8.07
C ALA A 91 -0.65 0.08 9.32
N PRO A 92 -1.10 -1.14 9.76
CA PRO A 92 -1.99 -1.29 10.91
C PRO A 92 -1.47 -0.64 12.20
N GLY A 93 -0.14 -0.66 12.42
CA GLY A 93 0.51 -0.03 13.58
C GLY A 93 0.98 1.42 13.36
N GLY A 94 0.61 2.05 12.25
CA GLY A 94 1.08 3.37 11.87
C GLY A 94 0.58 4.47 12.82
N ARG A 95 1.49 5.31 13.32
CA ARG A 95 1.14 6.39 14.28
C ARG A 95 0.14 7.39 13.68
N LYS A 96 0.32 7.75 12.42
CA LYS A 96 -0.63 8.65 11.74
C LYS A 96 -1.98 7.98 11.55
N ARG A 97 -2.01 6.68 11.20
CA ARG A 97 -3.24 5.90 11.06
C ARG A 97 -4.02 5.86 12.38
N GLN A 98 -3.36 5.54 13.48
CA GLN A 98 -3.99 5.51 14.81
C GLN A 98 -4.60 6.88 15.16
N ALA A 99 -3.82 7.96 15.00
CA ALA A 99 -4.31 9.30 15.26
C ALA A 99 -5.52 9.68 14.39
N LEU A 100 -5.56 9.22 13.11
CA LEU A 100 -6.70 9.46 12.23
C LEU A 100 -7.94 8.65 12.62
N GLN A 101 -7.75 7.42 13.12
CA GLN A 101 -8.86 6.57 13.59
C GLN A 101 -9.45 7.05 14.92
N GLU A 102 -8.66 7.72 15.76
CA GLU A 102 -9.09 8.33 17.02
C GLU A 102 -9.72 9.72 16.82
N ALA A 103 -9.52 10.32 15.64
CA ALA A 103 -10.06 11.63 15.29
C ALA A 103 -11.54 11.54 14.87
N ALA A 104 -12.10 12.67 14.44
CA ALA A 104 -13.47 12.74 13.95
C ALA A 104 -13.69 11.85 12.70
N LEU A 105 -14.91 11.38 12.52
CA LEU A 105 -15.33 10.65 11.32
C LEU A 105 -14.97 11.46 10.05
N GLY A 106 -14.38 10.81 9.06
CA GLY A 106 -13.91 11.46 7.83
C GLY A 106 -12.46 11.93 7.87
N ALA A 107 -11.77 11.85 9.03
CA ALA A 107 -10.39 12.32 9.18
C ALA A 107 -9.40 11.57 8.25
N MET A 108 -9.60 10.28 8.04
CA MET A 108 -8.77 9.47 7.12
C MET A 108 -8.89 10.00 5.69
N PHE A 109 -10.11 10.21 5.20
CA PHE A 109 -10.33 10.73 3.85
C PHE A 109 -9.93 12.19 3.69
N ALA A 110 -10.08 13.01 4.72
CA ALA A 110 -9.58 14.37 4.73
C ALA A 110 -8.05 14.40 4.59
N PHE A 111 -7.34 13.58 5.35
CA PHE A 111 -5.88 13.43 5.20
C PHE A 111 -5.50 12.88 3.83
N LEU A 112 -6.17 11.81 3.38
CA LEU A 112 -5.84 11.16 2.12
C LEU A 112 -6.03 12.11 0.92
N ASN A 113 -7.21 12.69 0.79
CA ASN A 113 -7.58 13.50 -0.38
C ASN A 113 -7.06 14.94 -0.29
N GLY A 114 -6.94 15.49 0.92
CA GLY A 114 -6.56 16.88 1.15
C GLY A 114 -5.06 17.11 1.40
N ASP A 115 -4.33 16.07 1.83
CA ASP A 115 -2.92 16.20 2.20
C ASP A 115 -2.03 15.18 1.47
N LEU A 116 -2.23 13.88 1.67
CA LEU A 116 -1.36 12.84 1.11
C LEU A 116 -1.31 12.87 -0.42
N LEU A 117 -2.44 12.73 -1.10
CA LEU A 117 -2.48 12.65 -2.56
C LEU A 117 -1.98 13.94 -3.23
N PRO A 118 -2.37 15.15 -2.78
CA PRO A 118 -1.76 16.40 -3.27
C PRO A 118 -0.25 16.47 -3.05
N HIS A 119 0.23 16.04 -1.87
CA HIS A 119 1.66 15.99 -1.57
C HIS A 119 2.41 15.08 -2.55
N LEU A 120 1.92 13.86 -2.77
CA LEU A 120 2.56 12.89 -3.68
C LEU A 120 2.61 13.43 -5.13
N ARG A 121 1.52 14.01 -5.62
CA ARG A 121 1.49 14.63 -6.96
C ARG A 121 2.49 15.77 -7.10
N SER A 122 2.66 16.60 -6.05
CA SER A 122 3.57 17.75 -6.08
C SER A 122 5.05 17.36 -6.18
N LEU A 123 5.41 16.11 -5.90
CA LEU A 123 6.81 15.67 -5.89
C LEU A 123 7.48 15.83 -7.26
N ARG A 124 6.75 15.63 -8.36
CA ARG A 124 7.31 15.75 -9.72
C ARG A 124 7.78 17.15 -10.06
N ASP A 125 7.13 18.17 -9.49
CA ASP A 125 7.34 19.58 -9.84
C ASP A 125 8.39 20.26 -8.94
N ARG A 126 8.95 19.54 -7.96
CA ARG A 126 9.96 20.08 -7.05
C ARG A 126 11.33 20.19 -7.75
N SER A 127 11.94 21.36 -7.67
CA SER A 127 13.24 21.64 -8.33
C SER A 127 14.38 20.73 -7.88
N ARG A 128 14.31 20.22 -6.64
CA ARG A 128 15.33 19.31 -6.05
C ARG A 128 14.81 17.90 -5.84
N ALA A 129 13.76 17.51 -6.55
CA ALA A 129 13.24 16.15 -6.46
C ALA A 129 14.22 15.13 -6.99
N THR A 130 14.41 14.03 -6.25
CA THR A 130 15.17 12.88 -6.74
C THR A 130 14.43 12.22 -7.92
N PRO A 131 15.11 11.43 -8.77
CA PRO A 131 14.44 10.69 -9.85
C PRO A 131 13.28 9.84 -9.36
N ARG A 132 13.43 9.20 -8.17
CA ARG A 132 12.36 8.40 -7.56
C ARG A 132 11.17 9.26 -7.12
N GLN A 133 11.41 10.43 -6.54
CA GLN A 133 10.35 11.37 -6.19
C GLN A 133 9.58 11.88 -7.41
N LYS A 134 10.27 12.17 -8.51
CA LYS A 134 9.64 12.55 -9.78
C LYS A 134 8.76 11.43 -10.31
N LEU A 135 9.25 10.18 -10.28
CA LEU A 135 8.49 9.00 -10.68
C LEU A 135 7.24 8.81 -9.82
N ILE A 136 7.34 8.97 -8.49
CA ILE A 136 6.18 8.92 -7.58
C ILE A 136 5.15 9.96 -8.02
N GLY A 137 5.54 11.21 -8.21
CA GLY A 137 4.66 12.28 -8.61
C GLY A 137 4.00 12.04 -9.98
N GLU A 138 4.70 11.40 -10.89
CA GLU A 138 4.20 11.05 -12.22
C GLU A 138 3.15 9.93 -12.15
N ILE A 139 3.43 8.84 -11.44
CA ILE A 139 2.47 7.74 -11.20
C ILE A 139 1.21 8.26 -10.50
N MET A 140 1.38 9.14 -9.52
CA MET A 140 0.27 9.69 -8.75
C MET A 140 -0.48 10.84 -9.45
N SER A 141 -0.02 11.29 -10.61
CA SER A 141 -0.58 12.48 -11.29
C SER A 141 -2.07 12.33 -11.65
N GLY A 142 -2.51 11.12 -11.97
CA GLY A 142 -3.92 10.80 -12.28
C GLY A 142 -4.79 10.46 -11.08
N VAL A 143 -4.23 10.48 -9.86
CA VAL A 143 -4.97 10.11 -8.63
C VAL A 143 -5.38 11.37 -7.89
N GLU A 144 -6.57 11.86 -8.14
CA GLU A 144 -7.08 13.08 -7.49
C GLU A 144 -7.63 12.80 -6.09
N ARG A 145 -8.37 11.70 -5.95
CA ARG A 145 -9.02 11.27 -4.70
C ARG A 145 -9.21 9.76 -4.71
N THR A 146 -9.36 9.16 -3.54
CA THR A 146 -9.80 7.76 -3.45
C THR A 146 -11.21 7.60 -3.99
N ARG A 147 -11.48 6.46 -4.62
CA ARG A 147 -12.79 6.05 -5.12
C ARG A 147 -13.55 5.16 -4.15
N ILE A 148 -12.88 4.69 -3.10
CA ILE A 148 -13.52 3.91 -2.03
C ILE A 148 -14.36 4.87 -1.19
N ASP A 149 -15.62 4.52 -0.97
CA ASP A 149 -16.63 5.43 -0.39
C ASP A 149 -16.68 5.43 1.14
N THR A 150 -16.17 4.39 1.80
CA THR A 150 -16.16 4.30 3.26
C THR A 150 -14.76 4.11 3.83
N GLU A 151 -14.47 4.80 4.94
CA GLU A 151 -13.18 4.66 5.63
C GLU A 151 -12.93 3.23 6.09
N ARG A 152 -13.97 2.52 6.53
CA ARG A 152 -13.87 1.12 6.95
C ARG A 152 -13.36 0.25 5.81
N ASN A 153 -14.02 0.31 4.64
CA ASN A 153 -13.61 -0.47 3.48
C ASN A 153 -12.20 -0.08 3.00
N PHE A 154 -11.85 1.21 3.09
CA PHE A 154 -10.52 1.69 2.76
C PHE A 154 -9.46 1.08 3.69
N LEU A 155 -9.71 1.07 4.99
CA LEU A 155 -8.82 0.45 5.97
C LEU A 155 -8.69 -1.06 5.78
N ASP A 156 -9.80 -1.75 5.48
CA ASP A 156 -9.79 -3.19 5.15
C ASP A 156 -8.93 -3.49 3.90
N VAL A 157 -9.00 -2.62 2.88
CA VAL A 157 -8.12 -2.71 1.69
C VAL A 157 -6.67 -2.51 2.06
N LEU A 158 -6.35 -1.48 2.85
CA LEU A 158 -4.98 -1.22 3.31
C LEU A 158 -4.40 -2.40 4.09
N ASP A 159 -5.19 -3.02 4.96
CA ASP A 159 -4.77 -4.18 5.75
C ASP A 159 -4.44 -5.38 4.85
N LYS A 160 -5.29 -5.65 3.85
CA LYS A 160 -5.04 -6.71 2.86
C LYS A 160 -3.82 -6.42 1.99
N VAL A 161 -3.64 -5.19 1.54
CA VAL A 161 -2.47 -4.77 0.77
C VAL A 161 -1.20 -4.86 1.62
N HIS A 162 -1.29 -4.53 2.91
CA HIS A 162 -0.13 -4.62 3.81
C HIS A 162 0.40 -6.06 3.97
N GLU A 163 -0.44 -7.07 3.86
CA GLU A 163 -0.05 -8.48 3.89
C GLU A 163 0.77 -8.90 2.65
N ILE A 164 0.66 -8.18 1.52
CA ILE A 164 1.37 -8.47 0.28
C ILE A 164 2.85 -8.09 0.42
N SER A 165 3.74 -9.06 0.17
CA SER A 165 5.19 -8.82 0.15
C SER A 165 5.64 -8.32 -1.22
N ALA A 166 6.59 -7.37 -1.24
CA ALA A 166 7.25 -6.93 -2.47
C ALA A 166 8.04 -8.06 -3.15
N GLU A 167 8.46 -9.10 -2.41
CA GLU A 167 9.09 -10.30 -2.99
C GLU A 167 8.14 -11.09 -3.88
N ALA A 168 6.85 -11.10 -3.53
CA ALA A 168 5.82 -11.72 -4.36
C ALA A 168 5.49 -10.86 -5.60
N VAL A 169 5.99 -9.63 -5.65
CA VAL A 169 5.80 -8.62 -6.70
C VAL A 169 7.17 -8.09 -7.20
N ASP A 170 8.22 -8.91 -7.12
CA ASP A 170 9.56 -8.60 -7.64
C ASP A 170 9.51 -8.13 -9.12
N PRO A 171 10.46 -7.25 -9.59
CA PRO A 171 10.51 -6.72 -10.97
C PRO A 171 10.61 -7.79 -12.06
N THR A 172 11.13 -8.97 -11.77
CA THR A 172 10.91 -10.18 -12.59
C THR A 172 9.43 -10.59 -12.59
N HIS A 173 8.63 -10.09 -11.64
CA HIS A 173 7.19 -10.26 -11.46
C HIS A 173 6.38 -8.96 -11.68
N VAL A 174 6.95 -7.92 -12.27
CA VAL A 174 6.16 -6.84 -12.93
C VAL A 174 5.23 -7.48 -13.97
N PHE A 175 5.66 -8.60 -14.54
CA PHE A 175 4.84 -9.57 -15.26
C PHE A 175 3.64 -10.05 -14.42
N THR A 176 3.77 -10.22 -13.14
CA THR A 176 2.71 -10.73 -12.25
C THR A 176 1.64 -9.70 -11.96
N LEU A 177 2.00 -8.42 -11.77
CA LEU A 177 1.01 -7.32 -11.70
C LEU A 177 0.32 -7.13 -13.04
N SER A 178 1.05 -7.22 -14.15
CA SER A 178 0.48 -7.22 -15.49
C SER A 178 -0.44 -8.43 -15.70
N GLN A 179 -0.07 -9.63 -15.26
CA GLN A 179 -0.90 -10.85 -15.36
C GLN A 179 -2.13 -10.79 -14.46
N VAL A 180 -2.00 -10.23 -13.24
CA VAL A 180 -3.15 -9.97 -12.37
C VAL A 180 -4.07 -8.93 -13.02
N TYR A 181 -3.49 -7.91 -13.63
CA TYR A 181 -4.19 -6.88 -14.38
C TYR A 181 -4.89 -7.47 -15.61
N GLU A 182 -4.18 -8.25 -16.42
CA GLU A 182 -4.73 -8.96 -17.59
C GLU A 182 -5.77 -10.01 -17.19
N GLY A 183 -5.53 -10.77 -16.12
CA GLY A 183 -6.49 -11.74 -15.58
C GLY A 183 -7.77 -11.10 -15.05
N LEU A 184 -7.68 -9.89 -14.51
CA LEU A 184 -8.84 -9.09 -14.12
C LEU A 184 -9.60 -8.55 -15.35
N LEU A 185 -8.88 -8.10 -16.38
CA LEU A 185 -9.47 -7.62 -17.63
C LEU A 185 -10.14 -8.76 -18.42
N LEU A 186 -9.53 -9.95 -18.51
CA LEU A 186 -10.09 -11.12 -19.19
C LEU A 186 -11.37 -11.62 -18.54
N LYS A 187 -11.40 -11.73 -17.19
CA LYS A 187 -12.62 -12.13 -16.45
C LYS A 187 -13.78 -11.15 -16.59
N MET A 188 -13.53 -9.98 -17.11
CA MET A 188 -14.55 -8.94 -17.32
C MET A 188 -15.05 -8.91 -18.76
N GLY A 189 -14.18 -9.26 -19.72
CA GLY A 189 -14.59 -9.46 -21.12
C GLY A 189 -15.51 -10.66 -21.32
N GLU A 190 -15.45 -11.65 -20.42
CA GLU A 190 -16.33 -12.84 -20.45
C GLU A 190 -17.74 -12.61 -19.85
N LYS A 191 -18.03 -11.44 -19.31
CA LYS A 191 -19.34 -11.06 -18.72
C LYS A 191 -20.07 -9.94 -19.45
N GLY A 192 -19.63 -9.64 -20.67
CA GLY A 192 -20.28 -8.68 -21.57
C GLY A 192 -21.18 -9.38 -22.58
#